data_02a502429e64fcdf59a3a3db8422daa9
#
_entry.id   02a502429e64fcdf59a3a3db8422daa9
#
_cell.length_a   1.000
_cell.length_b   1.000
_cell.length_c   1.000
_cell.angle_alpha   90.00
_cell.angle_beta   90.00
_cell.angle_gamma   90.00
#
_symmetry.space_group_name_H-M   'P 1'
#
loop_
_entity.id
_entity.type
_entity.pdbx_description
1 polymer ?
#
loop_
_entity_poly.entity_id
_entity_poly.type
_entity_poly.pdbx_seq_one_letter_code
_entity_poly.pdbx_strand_id
1 'polypeptide(L)'
;MNALIRTVLLALAVPLVTIALPVAAQNQAPIHVEADRLDLDQRAGTAVYTGNVDIRQGNMQLRGERVEIQRNNAGELSRAIATGERAYLRNQIEDQETPIEGWARRIIYHVSERRVELIDQAELTQQGDHFQGGRLEYFIDQEVVQARSDVSGSENQRIRMTLQPEQ
;
A
#
# COMPACT_ATOMS: atom_id res chain seq x y z
N MET A 1 1.56 -31.75 -79.98
CA MET A 1 1.60 -32.78 -78.96
C MET A 1 1.92 -32.09 -77.67
N ASN A 2 0.91 -31.76 -76.90
CA ASN A 2 0.95 -30.78 -75.82
C ASN A 2 0.93 -31.49 -74.45
N ALA A 3 2.00 -31.40 -73.70
CA ALA A 3 2.11 -31.90 -72.36
C ALA A 3 1.70 -30.77 -71.36
N LEU A 4 0.55 -30.92 -70.73
CA LEU A 4 0.03 -30.02 -69.68
C LEU A 4 0.75 -30.32 -68.34
N ILE A 5 1.57 -29.39 -67.91
CA ILE A 5 2.17 -29.41 -66.57
C ILE A 5 1.15 -28.84 -65.58
N ARG A 6 0.60 -29.71 -64.76
CA ARG A 6 -0.24 -29.30 -63.62
C ARG A 6 0.65 -28.96 -62.39
N THR A 7 0.79 -27.69 -62.13
CA THR A 7 1.44 -27.21 -60.92
C THR A 7 0.47 -27.36 -59.75
N VAL A 8 0.74 -28.25 -58.81
CA VAL A 8 0.02 -28.40 -57.54
C VAL A 8 0.65 -27.41 -56.54
N LEU A 9 -0.12 -26.38 -56.22
CA LEU A 9 0.24 -25.43 -55.15
C LEU A 9 -0.17 -26.06 -53.81
N LEU A 10 0.83 -26.52 -53.06
CA LEU A 10 0.67 -27.02 -51.68
C LEU A 10 0.60 -25.83 -50.71
N ALA A 11 -0.60 -25.42 -50.31
CA ALA A 11 -0.77 -24.39 -49.31
C ALA A 11 -0.44 -24.93 -47.93
N LEU A 12 0.69 -24.50 -47.38
CA LEU A 12 1.16 -24.81 -46.03
C LEU A 12 0.38 -23.94 -45.02
N ALA A 13 -0.70 -24.47 -44.42
CA ALA A 13 -1.43 -23.83 -43.37
C ALA A 13 -0.64 -23.97 -42.06
N VAL A 14 0.01 -22.89 -41.62
CA VAL A 14 0.67 -22.82 -40.30
C VAL A 14 -0.42 -22.52 -39.25
N PRO A 15 -0.69 -23.41 -38.30
CA PRO A 15 -1.60 -23.10 -37.20
C PRO A 15 -0.97 -22.06 -36.27
N LEU A 16 -1.60 -20.91 -36.16
CA LEU A 16 -1.27 -19.87 -35.20
C LEU A 16 -1.64 -20.36 -33.79
N VAL A 17 -0.67 -20.90 -33.08
CA VAL A 17 -0.85 -21.28 -31.66
C VAL A 17 -0.82 -20.00 -30.83
N THR A 18 -2.00 -19.51 -30.44
CA THR A 18 -2.11 -18.43 -29.46
C THR A 18 -1.76 -18.98 -28.08
N ILE A 19 -0.57 -18.67 -27.61
CA ILE A 19 -0.15 -18.94 -26.23
C ILE A 19 -0.88 -17.93 -25.34
N ALA A 20 -1.98 -18.35 -24.72
CA ALA A 20 -2.61 -17.60 -23.63
C ALA A 20 -1.70 -17.66 -22.40
N LEU A 21 -0.99 -16.56 -22.14
CA LEU A 21 -0.25 -16.41 -20.88
C LEU A 21 -1.29 -16.34 -19.75
N PRO A 22 -1.14 -17.13 -18.66
CA PRO A 22 -2.00 -16.97 -17.50
C PRO A 22 -1.75 -15.59 -16.92
N VAL A 23 -2.76 -14.73 -16.91
CA VAL A 23 -2.79 -13.53 -16.10
C VAL A 23 -2.80 -14.01 -14.65
N ALA A 24 -1.68 -13.91 -13.96
CA ALA A 24 -1.59 -14.16 -12.54
C ALA A 24 -2.54 -13.14 -11.86
N ALA A 25 -3.71 -13.58 -11.42
CA ALA A 25 -4.57 -12.81 -10.55
C ALA A 25 -3.73 -12.53 -9.28
N GLN A 26 -3.44 -11.27 -9.02
CA GLN A 26 -2.80 -10.85 -7.78
C GLN A 26 -3.80 -11.17 -6.66
N ASN A 27 -3.62 -12.29 -5.99
CA ASN A 27 -4.35 -12.67 -4.79
C ASN A 27 -3.93 -11.72 -3.66
N GLN A 28 -4.58 -10.56 -3.60
CA GLN A 28 -4.44 -9.70 -2.44
C GLN A 28 -5.07 -10.41 -1.23
N ALA A 29 -4.33 -10.42 -0.11
CA ALA A 29 -4.85 -10.98 1.14
C ALA A 29 -6.17 -10.28 1.53
N PRO A 30 -7.13 -10.99 2.13
CA PRO A 30 -8.38 -10.40 2.59
C PRO A 30 -8.10 -9.31 3.64
N ILE A 31 -8.95 -8.27 3.64
CA ILE A 31 -8.92 -7.20 4.64
C ILE A 31 -9.86 -7.59 5.78
N HIS A 32 -9.30 -7.69 6.98
CA HIS A 32 -10.05 -7.88 8.22
C HIS A 32 -10.14 -6.54 8.95
N VAL A 33 -11.34 -6.19 9.42
CA VAL A 33 -11.59 -4.94 10.15
C VAL A 33 -12.35 -5.22 11.42
N GLU A 34 -11.88 -4.67 12.54
CA GLU A 34 -12.54 -4.62 13.82
C GLU A 34 -12.75 -3.15 14.20
N ALA A 35 -13.95 -2.76 14.64
CA ALA A 35 -14.29 -1.41 15.05
C ALA A 35 -15.61 -1.41 15.82
N ASP A 36 -15.88 -0.33 16.59
CA ASP A 36 -17.15 -0.19 17.33
C ASP A 36 -18.30 0.24 16.41
N ARG A 37 -18.01 0.97 15.32
CA ARG A 37 -19.01 1.48 14.37
C ARG A 37 -18.49 1.49 12.94
N LEU A 38 -19.40 1.25 11.99
CA LEU A 38 -19.19 1.39 10.55
C LEU A 38 -20.27 2.28 9.94
N ASP A 39 -19.86 3.29 9.19
CA ASP A 39 -20.67 4.08 8.28
C ASP A 39 -20.20 3.82 6.84
N LEU A 40 -21.04 3.20 6.02
CA LEU A 40 -20.73 2.79 4.66
C LEU A 40 -21.54 3.59 3.64
N ASP A 41 -20.88 4.36 2.79
CA ASP A 41 -21.46 4.96 1.60
C ASP A 41 -20.97 4.24 0.33
N GLN A 42 -21.81 3.35 -0.17
CA GLN A 42 -21.48 2.57 -1.38
C GLN A 42 -21.43 3.43 -2.65
N ARG A 43 -22.19 4.55 -2.69
CA ARG A 43 -22.20 5.45 -3.85
C ARG A 43 -20.95 6.30 -3.92
N ALA A 44 -20.50 6.79 -2.77
CA ALA A 44 -19.25 7.54 -2.66
C ALA A 44 -18.02 6.63 -2.66
N GLY A 45 -18.19 5.31 -2.52
CA GLY A 45 -17.08 4.36 -2.41
C GLY A 45 -16.27 4.56 -1.12
N THR A 46 -16.91 5.01 -0.04
CA THR A 46 -16.25 5.27 1.25
C THR A 46 -16.80 4.42 2.37
N ALA A 47 -15.93 3.94 3.25
CA ALA A 47 -16.29 3.28 4.49
C ALA A 47 -15.54 3.96 5.63
N VAL A 48 -16.27 4.35 6.68
CA VAL A 48 -15.72 5.02 7.85
C VAL A 48 -15.94 4.13 9.06
N TYR A 49 -14.85 3.70 9.66
CA TYR A 49 -14.81 2.94 10.90
C TYR A 49 -14.46 3.86 12.05
N THR A 50 -15.12 3.72 13.20
CA THR A 50 -14.88 4.56 14.36
C THR A 50 -14.90 3.72 15.64
N GLY A 51 -13.99 4.05 16.55
CA GLY A 51 -13.81 3.40 17.86
C GLY A 51 -12.94 2.15 17.77
N ASN A 52 -11.76 2.19 18.41
CA ASN A 52 -10.81 1.07 18.53
C ASN A 52 -10.57 0.31 17.21
N VAL A 53 -10.36 1.05 16.12
CA VAL A 53 -10.24 0.46 14.79
C VAL A 53 -8.94 -0.29 14.65
N ASP A 54 -9.01 -1.56 14.24
CA ASP A 54 -7.88 -2.44 13.88
C ASP A 54 -8.16 -3.03 12.49
N ILE A 55 -7.32 -2.70 11.52
CA ILE A 55 -7.39 -3.21 10.14
C ILE A 55 -6.15 -4.03 9.87
N ARG A 56 -6.34 -5.23 9.33
CA ARG A 56 -5.25 -6.14 8.96
C ARG A 56 -5.43 -6.62 7.53
N GLN A 57 -4.34 -6.59 6.77
CA GLN A 57 -4.26 -7.15 5.43
C GLN A 57 -2.89 -7.79 5.21
N GLY A 58 -2.83 -9.11 5.15
CA GLY A 58 -1.56 -9.83 5.09
C GLY A 58 -0.65 -9.45 6.27
N ASN A 59 0.51 -8.92 5.96
CA ASN A 59 1.53 -8.52 6.93
C ASN A 59 1.38 -7.07 7.42
N MET A 60 0.38 -6.34 6.92
CA MET A 60 0.12 -4.95 7.30
C MET A 60 -0.98 -4.86 8.34
N GLN A 61 -0.79 -4.00 9.33
CA GLN A 61 -1.78 -3.60 10.33
C GLN A 61 -1.86 -2.08 10.40
N LEU A 62 -3.09 -1.56 10.46
CA LEU A 62 -3.37 -0.13 10.64
C LEU A 62 -4.39 0.05 11.77
N ARG A 63 -4.06 0.85 12.78
CA ARG A 63 -4.94 1.14 13.92
C ARG A 63 -5.15 2.63 14.12
N GLY A 64 -6.33 3.00 14.63
CA GLY A 64 -6.69 4.38 14.98
C GLY A 64 -8.01 4.47 15.72
N GLU A 65 -8.37 5.68 16.13
CA GLU A 65 -9.69 5.97 16.68
C GLU A 65 -10.74 6.04 15.58
N ARG A 66 -10.32 6.46 14.40
CA ARG A 66 -11.12 6.53 13.19
C ARG A 66 -10.28 6.10 11.99
N VAL A 67 -10.81 5.25 11.13
CA VAL A 67 -10.20 4.91 9.85
C VAL A 67 -11.22 5.08 8.73
N GLU A 68 -10.84 5.83 7.71
CA GLU A 68 -11.59 6.01 6.49
C GLU A 68 -10.93 5.25 5.34
N ILE A 69 -11.70 4.39 4.68
CA ILE A 69 -11.30 3.65 3.50
C ILE A 69 -11.99 4.26 2.29
N GLN A 70 -11.21 4.56 1.26
CA GLN A 70 -11.69 5.09 -0.02
C GLN A 70 -11.41 4.10 -1.15
N ARG A 71 -12.38 3.92 -2.04
CA ARG A 71 -12.26 3.12 -3.25
C ARG A 71 -12.19 4.02 -4.48
N ASN A 72 -11.50 3.55 -5.51
CA ASN A 72 -11.49 4.20 -6.81
C ASN A 72 -12.77 3.86 -7.62
N ASN A 73 -12.91 4.42 -8.82
CA ASN A 73 -14.05 4.19 -9.70
C ASN A 73 -14.19 2.72 -10.17
N ALA A 74 -13.12 1.93 -10.07
CA ALA A 74 -13.15 0.50 -10.35
C ALA A 74 -13.58 -0.34 -9.13
N GLY A 75 -13.84 0.30 -7.97
CA GLY A 75 -14.20 -0.36 -6.72
C GLY A 75 -13.02 -0.92 -5.92
N GLU A 76 -11.79 -0.66 -6.35
CA GLU A 76 -10.58 -1.11 -5.69
C GLU A 76 -10.19 -0.14 -4.57
N LEU A 77 -9.56 -0.67 -3.51
CA LEU A 77 -9.00 0.16 -2.44
C LEU A 77 -7.95 1.12 -3.00
N SER A 78 -8.17 2.42 -2.80
CA SER A 78 -7.23 3.47 -3.26
C SER A 78 -6.47 4.11 -2.12
N ARG A 79 -7.13 4.31 -0.97
CA ARG A 79 -6.57 5.00 0.19
C ARG A 79 -7.19 4.51 1.48
N ALA A 80 -6.36 4.43 2.53
CA ALA A 80 -6.80 4.28 3.91
C ALA A 80 -6.22 5.42 4.75
N ILE A 81 -7.05 6.07 5.57
CA ILE A 81 -6.66 7.22 6.42
C ILE A 81 -7.01 6.87 7.85
N ALA A 82 -6.01 6.65 8.69
CA ALA A 82 -6.17 6.47 10.12
C ALA A 82 -5.89 7.79 10.86
N THR A 83 -6.74 8.12 11.83
CA THR A 83 -6.59 9.29 12.70
C THR A 83 -6.80 8.89 14.16
N GLY A 84 -6.16 9.61 15.08
CA GLY A 84 -6.21 9.42 16.50
C GLY A 84 -5.04 10.11 17.19
N GLU A 85 -5.03 10.19 18.49
CA GLU A 85 -3.91 10.79 19.23
C GLU A 85 -2.58 10.06 18.93
N ARG A 86 -2.66 8.74 18.69
CA ARG A 86 -1.53 7.90 18.30
C ARG A 86 -1.99 6.76 17.38
N ALA A 87 -2.35 7.11 16.15
CA ALA A 87 -2.59 6.12 15.12
C ALA A 87 -1.31 5.30 14.87
N TYR A 88 -1.45 4.04 14.48
CA TYR A 88 -0.36 3.08 14.39
C TYR A 88 -0.40 2.32 13.08
N LEU A 89 0.75 2.14 12.47
CA LEU A 89 0.99 1.28 11.32
C LEU A 89 2.07 0.27 11.65
N ARG A 90 1.88 -0.97 11.24
CA ARG A 90 2.90 -2.00 11.21
C ARG A 90 2.91 -2.67 9.86
N ASN A 91 4.10 -2.94 9.32
CA ASN A 91 4.28 -3.73 8.11
C ASN A 91 5.47 -4.66 8.27
N GLN A 92 5.24 -5.97 8.16
CA GLN A 92 6.29 -6.98 8.16
C GLN A 92 6.72 -7.22 6.72
N ILE A 93 7.94 -6.86 6.37
CA ILE A 93 8.54 -7.15 5.07
C ILE A 93 9.08 -8.58 5.11
N GLU A 94 8.85 -9.34 4.03
CA GLU A 94 9.50 -10.65 3.87
C GLU A 94 11.01 -10.44 3.88
N ASP A 95 11.74 -11.38 4.49
CA ASP A 95 13.20 -11.36 4.65
C ASP A 95 13.76 -10.29 5.63
N GLN A 96 12.93 -9.52 6.32
CA GLN A 96 13.36 -8.66 7.42
C GLN A 96 12.99 -9.24 8.78
N GLU A 97 13.94 -9.24 9.73
CA GLU A 97 13.71 -9.78 11.08
C GLU A 97 12.74 -8.91 11.88
N THR A 98 12.77 -7.60 11.67
CA THR A 98 11.94 -6.65 12.39
C THR A 98 10.93 -5.97 11.47
N PRO A 99 9.69 -5.75 11.96
CA PRO A 99 8.70 -5.00 11.19
C PRO A 99 9.08 -3.52 11.11
N ILE A 100 8.55 -2.85 10.11
CA ILE A 100 8.45 -1.41 10.11
C ILE A 100 7.26 -1.02 10.96
N GLU A 101 7.46 -0.08 11.87
CA GLU A 101 6.41 0.44 12.75
C GLU A 101 6.36 1.96 12.66
N GLY A 102 5.17 2.52 12.58
CA GLY A 102 4.95 3.95 12.46
C GLY A 102 3.83 4.45 13.36
N TRP A 103 3.99 5.64 13.90
CA TRP A 103 3.00 6.34 14.73
C TRP A 103 2.86 7.78 14.26
N ALA A 104 1.65 8.29 14.28
CA ALA A 104 1.35 9.70 14.03
C ALA A 104 -0.08 10.01 14.48
N ARG A 105 -0.46 11.30 14.51
CA ARG A 105 -1.87 11.68 14.67
C ARG A 105 -2.71 11.34 13.44
N ARG A 106 -2.06 11.30 12.27
CA ARG A 106 -2.69 10.92 11.01
C ARG A 106 -1.74 10.07 10.18
N ILE A 107 -2.21 8.93 9.73
CA ILE A 107 -1.50 8.02 8.83
C ILE A 107 -2.34 7.86 7.57
N ILE A 108 -1.73 8.04 6.39
CA ILE A 108 -2.37 7.87 5.11
C ILE A 108 -1.61 6.80 4.33
N TYR A 109 -2.29 5.72 3.99
CA TYR A 109 -1.77 4.71 3.08
C TYR A 109 -2.32 4.91 1.67
N HIS A 110 -1.46 5.20 0.71
CA HIS A 110 -1.74 5.31 -0.72
C HIS A 110 -1.45 3.95 -1.37
N VAL A 111 -2.51 3.21 -1.67
CA VAL A 111 -2.39 1.80 -2.06
C VAL A 111 -1.67 1.63 -3.39
N SER A 112 -2.05 2.39 -4.42
CA SER A 112 -1.45 2.32 -5.76
C SER A 112 0.01 2.76 -5.80
N GLU A 113 0.39 3.70 -4.92
CA GLU A 113 1.75 4.22 -4.81
C GLU A 113 2.62 3.40 -3.85
N ARG A 114 2.00 2.46 -3.11
CA ARG A 114 2.63 1.72 -2.01
C ARG A 114 3.43 2.63 -1.10
N ARG A 115 2.82 3.77 -0.74
CA ARG A 115 3.41 4.85 0.05
C ARG A 115 2.57 5.14 1.29
N VAL A 116 3.23 5.29 2.41
CA VAL A 116 2.64 5.68 3.69
C VAL A 116 3.09 7.09 4.04
N GLU A 117 2.16 7.94 4.43
CA GLU A 117 2.42 9.25 5.02
C GLU A 117 2.05 9.23 6.50
N LEU A 118 2.97 9.63 7.35
CA LEU A 118 2.75 9.87 8.77
C LEU A 118 2.82 11.38 9.00
N ILE A 119 1.75 11.95 9.56
CA ILE A 119 1.59 13.41 9.66
C ILE A 119 1.25 13.76 11.10
N ASP A 120 1.93 14.76 11.62
CA ASP A 120 1.85 15.30 12.96
C ASP A 120 2.27 14.29 14.05
N GLN A 121 3.34 14.65 14.76
CA GLN A 121 4.03 13.79 15.72
C GLN A 121 4.42 12.44 15.10
N ALA A 122 4.96 12.52 13.88
CA ALA A 122 5.33 11.35 13.09
C ALA A 122 6.58 10.69 13.66
N GLU A 123 6.49 9.38 13.87
CA GLU A 123 7.58 8.50 14.27
C GLU A 123 7.57 7.27 13.37
N LEU A 124 8.74 6.77 12.99
CA LEU A 124 8.92 5.54 12.23
C LEU A 124 10.15 4.81 12.74
N THR A 125 10.03 3.50 12.90
CA THR A 125 11.15 2.62 13.23
C THR A 125 11.32 1.58 12.11
N GLN A 126 12.56 1.43 11.64
CA GLN A 126 12.93 0.46 10.61
C GLN A 126 14.30 -0.11 10.95
N GLN A 127 14.41 -1.43 11.08
CA GLN A 127 15.68 -2.16 11.33
C GLN A 127 16.51 -1.59 12.50
N GLY A 128 15.83 -1.05 13.52
CA GLY A 128 16.48 -0.41 14.67
C GLY A 128 16.72 1.09 14.50
N ASP A 129 16.67 1.63 13.29
CA ASP A 129 16.70 3.05 13.03
C ASP A 129 15.40 3.72 13.46
N HIS A 130 15.50 4.92 14.03
CA HIS A 130 14.35 5.67 14.50
C HIS A 130 14.30 7.07 13.90
N PHE A 131 13.19 7.41 13.29
CA PHE A 131 12.94 8.67 12.60
C PHE A 131 11.79 9.41 13.27
N GLN A 132 11.93 10.72 13.46
CA GLN A 132 10.90 11.60 14.01
C GLN A 132 10.82 12.89 13.19
N GLY A 133 9.61 13.44 13.04
CA GLY A 133 9.40 14.70 12.33
C GLY A 133 7.95 15.16 12.32
N GLY A 134 7.68 16.29 11.68
CA GLY A 134 6.32 16.76 11.44
C GLY A 134 5.60 15.92 10.40
N ARG A 135 6.36 15.42 9.40
CA ARG A 135 5.88 14.53 8.35
C ARG A 135 6.96 13.54 7.96
N LEU A 136 6.61 12.28 7.89
CA LEU A 136 7.43 11.21 7.32
C LEU A 136 6.67 10.57 6.16
N GLU A 137 7.37 10.30 5.07
CA GLU A 137 6.87 9.51 3.94
C GLU A 137 7.72 8.26 3.80
N TYR A 138 7.07 7.10 3.77
CA TYR A 138 7.71 5.82 3.59
C TYR A 138 7.25 5.17 2.28
N PHE A 139 8.19 4.94 1.37
CA PHE A 139 7.98 4.26 0.09
C PHE A 139 8.32 2.78 0.26
N ILE A 140 7.28 1.95 0.37
CA ILE A 140 7.39 0.54 0.77
C ILE A 140 8.31 -0.25 -0.19
N ASP A 141 8.10 -0.13 -1.50
CA ASP A 141 8.83 -0.90 -2.50
C ASP A 141 10.29 -0.45 -2.68
N GLN A 142 10.61 0.76 -2.27
CA GLN A 142 11.94 1.36 -2.37
C GLN A 142 12.69 1.31 -1.04
N GLU A 143 12.00 1.02 0.05
CA GLU A 143 12.51 1.09 1.44
C GLU A 143 13.09 2.47 1.78
N VAL A 144 12.52 3.54 1.19
CA VAL A 144 12.98 4.91 1.37
C VAL A 144 12.10 5.65 2.36
N VAL A 145 12.74 6.30 3.34
CA VAL A 145 12.10 7.23 4.27
C VAL A 145 12.48 8.66 3.89
N GLN A 146 11.49 9.52 3.73
CA GLN A 146 11.68 10.97 3.58
C GLN A 146 11.06 11.68 4.77
N ALA A 147 11.78 12.62 5.37
CA ALA A 147 11.33 13.38 6.53
C ALA A 147 11.26 14.88 6.23
N ARG A 148 10.21 15.55 6.74
CA ARG A 148 10.02 17.01 6.62
C ARG A 148 9.56 17.60 7.94
N SER A 149 10.02 18.80 8.26
CA SER A 149 9.65 19.54 9.47
C SER A 149 8.54 20.55 9.26
N ASP A 150 8.40 21.08 8.03
CA ASP A 150 7.57 22.22 7.64
C ASP A 150 6.26 21.79 6.99
N VAL A 151 5.39 21.12 7.74
CA VAL A 151 4.08 20.74 7.24
C VAL A 151 3.00 21.60 7.86
N SER A 152 2.16 22.22 7.02
CA SER A 152 0.99 22.98 7.46
C SER A 152 0.07 22.10 8.33
N GLY A 153 -0.13 22.49 9.58
CA GLY A 153 -0.95 21.76 10.55
C GLY A 153 -0.19 20.83 11.50
N SER A 154 1.13 20.71 11.36
CA SER A 154 1.99 20.13 12.40
C SER A 154 2.70 21.24 13.15
N GLU A 155 2.85 21.10 14.46
CA GLU A 155 3.81 21.94 15.19
C GLU A 155 5.19 21.72 14.57
N ASN A 156 5.97 22.80 14.37
CA ASN A 156 7.32 22.77 13.76
C ASN A 156 8.24 21.77 14.50
N GLN A 157 8.10 20.49 14.14
CA GLN A 157 8.89 19.43 14.73
C GLN A 157 10.14 19.25 13.90
N ARG A 158 11.28 19.53 14.53
CA ARG A 158 12.59 19.27 13.92
C ARG A 158 12.71 17.77 13.61
N ILE A 159 13.29 17.46 12.46
CA ILE A 159 13.63 16.08 12.10
C ILE A 159 14.70 15.60 13.10
N ARG A 160 14.47 14.43 13.68
CA ARG A 160 15.42 13.70 14.50
C ARG A 160 15.58 12.28 13.96
N MET A 161 16.78 11.80 13.96
CA MET A 161 17.11 10.45 13.52
C MET A 161 18.12 9.84 14.46
N THR A 162 17.88 8.60 14.86
CA THR A 162 18.83 7.77 15.58
C THR A 162 19.13 6.55 14.71
N LEU A 163 20.40 6.37 14.37
CA LEU A 163 20.86 5.22 13.59
C LEU A 163 21.48 4.19 14.53
N GLN A 164 21.18 2.91 14.27
CA GLN A 164 21.87 1.80 14.93
C GLN A 164 23.07 1.41 14.08
N PRO A 165 24.31 1.49 14.63
CA PRO A 165 25.49 1.01 13.91
C PRO A 165 25.37 -0.48 13.66
N GLU A 166 25.68 -0.93 12.45
CA GLU A 166 25.83 -2.35 12.15
C GLU A 166 26.96 -2.94 13.02
N GLN A 167 26.69 -4.08 13.68
CA GLN A 167 27.67 -4.80 14.50
C GLN A 167 28.39 -5.84 13.66
#